data_5b7cd331edac6316ca3c0a7aaea62d85
#
_entry.id   5b7cd331edac6316ca3c0a7aaea62d85
#
_cell.length_a   1.000
_cell.length_b   1.000
_cell.length_c   1.000
_cell.angle_alpha   90.00
_cell.angle_beta   90.00
_cell.angle_gamma   90.00
#
_symmetry.space_group_name_H-M   'P 1'
#
loop_
_entity.id
_entity.type
_entity.pdbx_description
1 polymer ?
#
loop_
_entity_poly.entity_id
_entity_poly.type
_entity_poly.pdbx_seq_one_letter_code
_entity_poly.pdbx_strand_id
1 'polypeptide(L)'
;MLEGMSLGVAPRQTDVFATTTSFCEGRVAPDSIYGLLHRECFGLFPDEMFADLFCDVGRRSVPAMIVAVVMVLQRIEGCSDREAVERFTYDVRWKYAAGGLGFDYPGFVHTVLVDMRARLAASERPDRIFEVVLQTAKRAGLVGRRRVLDSTALYDAVATMDTVTLVRSAIRGLLGACAADLEGELRGLLGRDDDYRTAGKPVCDYDDPAEREALVHALAEDARALLGALDGRQLTAAVARAAELLAAVVGQDLERGDDGVFRIARRVAKDRIISTVDPDARHGHKTSARGFDGYKGHVAVDPDSELITATKVTAGNVGDAAPAPDLLADDLPDPESAGDGEPAAAVESALSVYGDSAYGAGALLDTLEQADAQIVCKVQPPVAPAGRFAKDAFAIDLEAATVTCPAGQVTALRPLSDGQIARFGAACTDCPLAARCTASPDGRSIRLTAHEAQLARARARQSDPAWKADYRATRPKVERKIGHLMRRAHGGRRARVRGQTKIDADFSLLAAAVNLARLAVLGLTHQTATWAATSA
;
A
#
# COMPACT_ATOMS: atom_id res chain seq x y z
N MET A 1 -38.02 46.44 -2.77
CA MET A 1 -37.48 47.04 -4.01
C MET A 1 -36.84 45.91 -4.80
N LEU A 2 -37.53 45.43 -5.85
CA LEU A 2 -36.98 44.55 -6.87
C LEU A 2 -36.62 45.43 -8.08
N GLU A 3 -35.62 46.29 -7.88
CA GLU A 3 -35.14 47.15 -8.96
C GLU A 3 -33.96 46.48 -9.67
N GLY A 4 -34.11 46.27 -10.97
CA GLY A 4 -32.98 46.11 -11.88
C GLY A 4 -32.70 44.75 -12.48
N MET A 5 -33.55 43.72 -12.34
CA MET A 5 -33.36 42.47 -13.06
C MET A 5 -34.42 42.35 -14.18
N SER A 6 -33.96 42.30 -15.42
CA SER A 6 -34.79 41.96 -16.55
C SER A 6 -34.95 40.45 -16.70
N LEU A 7 -36.09 40.00 -17.23
CA LEU A 7 -36.33 38.59 -17.52
C LEU A 7 -35.35 38.10 -18.58
N GLY A 8 -34.52 37.11 -18.22
CA GLY A 8 -33.61 36.42 -19.14
C GLY A 8 -34.42 35.63 -20.17
N VAL A 9 -34.08 35.77 -21.45
CA VAL A 9 -34.66 35.00 -22.54
C VAL A 9 -33.70 33.85 -22.90
N ALA A 10 -34.20 32.62 -22.91
CA ALA A 10 -33.39 31.47 -23.31
C ALA A 10 -32.96 31.59 -24.79
N PRO A 11 -31.66 31.52 -25.11
CA PRO A 11 -31.19 31.57 -26.49
C PRO A 11 -31.68 30.33 -27.25
N ARG A 12 -32.24 30.56 -28.44
CA ARG A 12 -32.73 29.49 -29.33
C ARG A 12 -31.72 29.07 -30.40
N GLN A 13 -30.58 29.74 -30.46
CA GLN A 13 -29.55 29.48 -31.48
C GLN A 13 -28.43 28.64 -30.90
N THR A 14 -28.15 27.49 -31.50
CA THR A 14 -26.96 26.70 -31.27
C THR A 14 -25.88 27.14 -32.26
N ASP A 15 -24.72 27.52 -31.77
CA ASP A 15 -23.54 27.78 -32.58
C ASP A 15 -23.01 26.45 -33.12
N VAL A 16 -23.18 26.21 -34.41
CA VAL A 16 -22.77 24.99 -35.10
C VAL A 16 -21.23 24.85 -35.14
N PHE A 17 -20.51 25.95 -34.93
CA PHE A 17 -19.05 26.00 -34.92
C PHE A 17 -18.44 25.95 -33.49
N ALA A 18 -19.29 25.93 -32.47
CA ALA A 18 -18.78 25.82 -31.09
C ALA A 18 -18.08 24.48 -30.87
N THR A 19 -16.83 24.53 -30.44
CA THR A 19 -16.05 23.35 -30.04
C THR A 19 -15.90 23.30 -28.52
N THR A 20 -15.56 22.14 -27.95
CA THR A 20 -15.29 22.07 -26.52
C THR A 20 -14.08 22.95 -26.13
N THR A 21 -13.12 23.11 -27.04
CA THR A 21 -11.97 24.02 -26.87
C THR A 21 -12.43 25.47 -26.73
N SER A 22 -13.15 25.99 -27.71
CA SER A 22 -13.64 27.39 -27.67
C SER A 22 -14.62 27.64 -26.52
N PHE A 23 -15.43 26.63 -26.16
CA PHE A 23 -16.31 26.74 -25.00
C PHE A 23 -15.56 26.79 -23.67
N CYS A 24 -14.52 25.99 -23.49
CA CYS A 24 -13.77 25.91 -22.25
C CYS A 24 -12.70 27.02 -22.10
N GLU A 25 -12.33 27.68 -23.21
CA GLU A 25 -11.38 28.79 -23.20
C GLU A 25 -11.86 29.92 -22.26
N GLY A 26 -11.00 30.37 -21.37
CA GLY A 26 -11.29 31.35 -20.32
C GLY A 26 -12.26 30.87 -19.22
N ARG A 27 -12.80 29.64 -19.30
CA ARG A 27 -13.69 29.04 -18.28
C ARG A 27 -13.00 27.95 -17.47
N VAL A 28 -12.12 27.19 -18.10
CA VAL A 28 -11.30 26.17 -17.42
C VAL A 28 -9.95 26.80 -17.09
N ALA A 29 -9.57 26.75 -15.82
CA ALA A 29 -8.29 27.28 -15.37
C ALA A 29 -7.12 26.51 -16.05
N PRO A 30 -6.16 27.21 -16.68
CA PRO A 30 -5.06 26.56 -17.39
C PRO A 30 -4.12 25.76 -16.48
N ASP A 31 -4.05 26.10 -15.20
CA ASP A 31 -3.32 25.41 -14.13
C ASP A 31 -4.13 24.27 -13.46
N SER A 32 -5.31 23.96 -14.00
CA SER A 32 -6.09 22.79 -13.60
C SER A 32 -5.62 21.53 -14.32
N ILE A 33 -5.95 20.34 -13.76
CA ILE A 33 -5.70 19.06 -14.43
C ILE A 33 -6.34 18.97 -15.80
N TYR A 34 -7.53 19.58 -16.00
CA TYR A 34 -8.21 19.61 -17.29
C TYR A 34 -7.45 20.46 -18.31
N GLY A 35 -6.95 21.62 -17.88
CA GLY A 35 -6.14 22.50 -18.73
C GLY A 35 -4.81 21.86 -19.13
N LEU A 36 -4.12 21.19 -18.19
CA LEU A 36 -2.91 20.45 -18.50
C LEU A 36 -3.19 19.31 -19.48
N LEU A 37 -4.15 18.45 -19.19
CA LEU A 37 -4.49 17.32 -20.06
C LEU A 37 -4.92 17.78 -21.45
N HIS A 38 -5.69 18.86 -21.57
CA HIS A 38 -6.05 19.43 -22.87
C HIS A 38 -4.83 19.73 -23.75
N ARG A 39 -3.83 20.36 -23.17
CA ARG A 39 -2.62 20.77 -23.90
C ARG A 39 -1.69 19.59 -24.18
N GLU A 40 -1.56 18.67 -23.22
CA GLU A 40 -0.44 17.74 -23.16
C GLU A 40 -0.82 16.25 -23.26
N CYS A 41 -2.13 15.91 -23.40
CA CYS A 41 -2.54 14.50 -23.36
C CYS A 41 -1.89 13.64 -24.46
N PHE A 42 -1.67 14.19 -25.66
CA PHE A 42 -1.01 13.48 -26.75
C PHE A 42 0.48 13.22 -26.47
N GLY A 43 1.16 14.17 -25.83
CA GLY A 43 2.56 14.00 -25.44
C GLY A 43 2.73 13.12 -24.19
N LEU A 44 1.76 13.14 -23.28
CA LEU A 44 1.76 12.32 -22.08
C LEU A 44 1.38 10.86 -22.37
N PHE A 45 0.40 10.64 -23.23
CA PHE A 45 -0.18 9.33 -23.50
C PHE A 45 -0.19 9.00 -25.01
N PRO A 46 1.00 8.97 -25.66
CA PRO A 46 1.07 8.64 -27.07
C PRO A 46 0.60 7.20 -27.33
N ASP A 47 0.08 6.93 -28.52
CA ASP A 47 -0.52 5.64 -28.88
C ASP A 47 0.50 4.49 -28.75
N GLU A 48 1.77 4.74 -29.05
CA GLU A 48 2.89 3.78 -28.95
C GLU A 48 3.05 3.25 -27.52
N MET A 49 2.71 4.05 -26.52
CA MET A 49 2.75 3.66 -25.10
C MET A 49 1.83 2.47 -24.80
N PHE A 50 0.80 2.27 -25.61
CA PHE A 50 -0.24 1.25 -25.39
C PHE A 50 -0.27 0.18 -26.48
N ALA A 51 0.66 0.21 -27.44
CA ALA A 51 0.62 -0.67 -28.62
C ALA A 51 0.63 -2.16 -28.23
N ASP A 52 1.42 -2.53 -27.20
CA ASP A 52 1.53 -3.90 -26.68
C ASP A 52 0.22 -4.43 -26.04
N LEU A 53 -0.73 -3.56 -25.75
CA LEU A 53 -2.02 -3.93 -25.14
C LEU A 53 -3.07 -4.35 -26.17
N PHE A 54 -2.82 -4.18 -27.46
CA PHE A 54 -3.78 -4.39 -28.54
C PHE A 54 -3.20 -5.28 -29.63
N CYS A 55 -4.10 -5.96 -30.33
CA CYS A 55 -3.71 -6.76 -31.51
C CYS A 55 -3.76 -5.89 -32.77
N ASP A 56 -2.93 -6.26 -33.77
CA ASP A 56 -2.89 -5.54 -35.07
C ASP A 56 -4.15 -5.74 -35.92
N VAL A 57 -4.99 -6.71 -35.58
CA VAL A 57 -6.18 -7.10 -36.35
C VAL A 57 -7.42 -7.07 -35.46
N GLY A 58 -8.59 -6.77 -36.06
CA GLY A 58 -9.87 -6.77 -35.40
C GLY A 58 -10.58 -5.42 -35.40
N ARG A 59 -11.66 -5.32 -34.61
CA ARG A 59 -12.42 -4.07 -34.46
C ARG A 59 -11.56 -3.03 -33.72
N ARG A 60 -11.52 -1.81 -34.23
CA ARG A 60 -10.81 -0.70 -33.58
C ARG A 60 -11.38 -0.42 -32.18
N SER A 61 -10.50 -0.29 -31.20
CA SER A 61 -10.82 0.14 -29.85
C SER A 61 -11.15 1.63 -29.79
N VAL A 62 -11.67 2.08 -28.64
CA VAL A 62 -11.59 3.50 -28.26
C VAL A 62 -10.11 3.85 -28.16
N PRO A 63 -9.65 5.03 -28.68
CA PRO A 63 -8.25 5.42 -28.58
C PRO A 63 -7.72 5.33 -27.14
N ALA A 64 -6.58 4.68 -26.97
CA ALA A 64 -6.01 4.38 -25.65
C ALA A 64 -5.71 5.65 -24.86
N MET A 65 -5.27 6.71 -25.52
CA MET A 65 -5.07 8.03 -24.91
C MET A 65 -6.36 8.56 -24.25
N ILE A 66 -7.51 8.47 -24.94
CA ILE A 66 -8.79 8.91 -24.39
C ILE A 66 -9.16 8.09 -23.14
N VAL A 67 -8.96 6.76 -23.21
CA VAL A 67 -9.23 5.88 -22.08
C VAL A 67 -8.32 6.23 -20.89
N ALA A 68 -7.04 6.50 -21.12
CA ALA A 68 -6.09 6.91 -20.08
C ALA A 68 -6.50 8.23 -19.42
N VAL A 69 -6.88 9.24 -20.20
CA VAL A 69 -7.40 10.52 -19.69
C VAL A 69 -8.65 10.29 -18.83
N VAL A 70 -9.60 9.49 -19.32
CA VAL A 70 -10.83 9.16 -18.56
C VAL A 70 -10.50 8.42 -17.27
N MET A 71 -9.56 7.46 -17.27
CA MET A 71 -9.13 6.75 -16.07
C MET A 71 -8.48 7.68 -15.03
N VAL A 72 -7.65 8.61 -15.47
CA VAL A 72 -7.03 9.64 -14.61
C VAL A 72 -8.10 10.53 -13.97
N LEU A 73 -9.02 11.07 -14.77
CA LEU A 73 -10.11 11.93 -14.28
C LEU A 73 -11.08 11.15 -13.39
N GLN A 74 -11.41 9.92 -13.75
CA GLN A 74 -12.20 9.01 -12.93
C GLN A 74 -11.58 8.87 -11.53
N ARG A 75 -10.28 8.71 -11.49
CA ARG A 75 -9.60 8.42 -10.22
C ARG A 75 -9.50 9.65 -9.32
N ILE A 76 -9.23 10.81 -9.88
CA ILE A 76 -9.14 12.06 -9.10
C ILE A 76 -10.53 12.58 -8.69
N GLU A 77 -11.58 12.29 -9.44
CA GLU A 77 -12.96 12.67 -9.09
C GLU A 77 -13.70 11.57 -8.28
N GLY A 78 -13.05 10.43 -8.02
CA GLY A 78 -13.62 9.34 -7.24
C GLY A 78 -14.82 8.64 -7.86
N CYS A 79 -14.99 8.73 -9.18
CA CYS A 79 -16.13 8.19 -9.91
C CYS A 79 -16.08 6.67 -10.05
N SER A 80 -17.24 6.01 -10.05
CA SER A 80 -17.39 4.65 -10.53
C SER A 80 -17.16 4.59 -12.06
N ASP A 81 -17.00 3.38 -12.62
CA ASP A 81 -16.81 3.21 -14.07
C ASP A 81 -18.01 3.77 -14.87
N ARG A 82 -19.23 3.59 -14.37
CA ARG A 82 -20.45 4.10 -15.01
C ARG A 82 -20.52 5.62 -14.94
N GLU A 83 -20.26 6.21 -13.78
CA GLU A 83 -20.20 7.67 -13.64
C GLU A 83 -19.10 8.30 -14.49
N ALA A 84 -17.94 7.63 -14.62
CA ALA A 84 -16.84 8.14 -15.43
C ALA A 84 -17.23 8.25 -16.93
N VAL A 85 -17.86 7.21 -17.50
CA VAL A 85 -18.31 7.27 -18.89
C VAL A 85 -19.50 8.19 -19.08
N GLU A 86 -20.37 8.35 -18.09
CA GLU A 86 -21.45 9.35 -18.09
C GLU A 86 -20.86 10.77 -18.09
N ARG A 87 -19.89 11.07 -17.21
CA ARG A 87 -19.19 12.36 -17.20
C ARG A 87 -18.43 12.60 -18.50
N PHE A 88 -17.73 11.61 -19.03
CA PHE A 88 -17.07 11.76 -20.33
C PHE A 88 -18.07 12.10 -21.45
N THR A 89 -19.27 11.57 -21.39
CA THR A 89 -20.33 11.83 -22.39
C THR A 89 -20.92 13.23 -22.26
N TYR A 90 -21.17 13.72 -21.02
CA TYR A 90 -21.97 14.91 -20.77
C TYR A 90 -21.22 16.08 -20.14
N ASP A 91 -20.09 15.86 -19.46
CA ASP A 91 -19.25 16.94 -18.91
C ASP A 91 -18.25 17.42 -19.96
N VAL A 92 -18.46 18.61 -20.46
CA VAL A 92 -17.61 19.23 -21.49
C VAL A 92 -16.13 19.29 -21.10
N ARG A 93 -15.80 19.42 -19.80
CA ARG A 93 -14.42 19.48 -19.32
C ARG A 93 -13.65 18.16 -19.58
N TRP A 94 -14.35 17.03 -19.57
CA TRP A 94 -13.73 15.73 -19.83
C TRP A 94 -13.38 15.55 -21.31
N LYS A 95 -14.27 15.99 -22.21
CA LYS A 95 -13.98 16.01 -23.66
C LYS A 95 -12.89 17.03 -24.00
N TYR A 96 -12.91 18.18 -23.34
CA TYR A 96 -11.84 19.18 -23.43
C TYR A 96 -10.49 18.59 -23.00
N ALA A 97 -10.39 17.95 -21.84
CA ALA A 97 -9.18 17.31 -21.33
C ALA A 97 -8.66 16.19 -22.25
N ALA A 98 -9.52 15.51 -22.97
CA ALA A 98 -9.15 14.47 -23.92
C ALA A 98 -8.73 15.01 -25.30
N GLY A 99 -8.12 16.19 -25.34
CA GLY A 99 -7.59 16.83 -26.55
C GLY A 99 -8.58 17.72 -27.29
N GLY A 100 -9.65 18.17 -26.63
CA GLY A 100 -10.61 19.09 -27.25
C GLY A 100 -11.58 18.41 -28.21
N LEU A 101 -12.06 17.22 -27.88
CA LEU A 101 -13.02 16.46 -28.68
C LEU A 101 -14.30 17.26 -28.92
N GLY A 102 -14.97 17.04 -30.06
CA GLY A 102 -16.27 17.67 -30.38
C GLY A 102 -17.36 17.32 -29.36
N PHE A 103 -18.38 18.17 -29.24
CA PHE A 103 -19.53 17.91 -28.36
C PHE A 103 -20.24 16.60 -28.69
N ASP A 104 -20.27 16.25 -29.98
CA ASP A 104 -20.88 15.05 -30.55
C ASP A 104 -20.01 13.80 -30.47
N TYR A 105 -18.76 13.92 -29.96
CA TYR A 105 -17.91 12.74 -29.82
C TYR A 105 -18.62 11.69 -28.96
N PRO A 106 -18.80 10.45 -29.46
CA PRO A 106 -19.60 9.45 -28.78
C PRO A 106 -18.96 9.01 -27.46
N GLY A 107 -19.81 8.75 -26.47
CA GLY A 107 -19.39 8.02 -25.28
C GLY A 107 -19.01 6.57 -25.61
N PHE A 108 -18.54 5.87 -24.62
CA PHE A 108 -18.26 4.43 -24.70
C PHE A 108 -18.81 3.70 -23.47
N VAL A 109 -18.91 2.37 -23.55
CA VAL A 109 -19.44 1.56 -22.46
C VAL A 109 -18.39 1.39 -21.36
N HIS A 110 -18.82 1.32 -20.10
CA HIS A 110 -17.94 1.25 -18.95
C HIS A 110 -17.00 0.02 -18.93
N THR A 111 -17.35 -1.05 -19.66
CA THR A 111 -16.48 -2.24 -19.80
C THR A 111 -15.15 -1.92 -20.46
N VAL A 112 -15.07 -0.86 -21.29
CA VAL A 112 -13.80 -0.40 -21.88
C VAL A 112 -12.78 -0.04 -20.79
N LEU A 113 -13.22 0.58 -19.68
CA LEU A 113 -12.34 0.88 -18.54
C LEU A 113 -11.93 -0.40 -17.80
N VAL A 114 -12.85 -1.36 -17.67
CA VAL A 114 -12.56 -2.67 -17.07
C VAL A 114 -11.52 -3.43 -17.89
N ASP A 115 -11.75 -3.50 -19.22
CA ASP A 115 -10.87 -4.18 -20.16
C ASP A 115 -9.48 -3.54 -20.21
N MET A 116 -9.42 -2.19 -20.20
CA MET A 116 -8.13 -1.48 -20.16
C MET A 116 -7.34 -1.79 -18.89
N ARG A 117 -7.97 -1.79 -17.71
CA ARG A 117 -7.30 -2.19 -16.47
C ARG A 117 -6.84 -3.65 -16.51
N ALA A 118 -7.63 -4.55 -17.10
CA ALA A 118 -7.24 -5.96 -17.25
C ALA A 118 -6.01 -6.12 -18.16
N ARG A 119 -5.97 -5.37 -19.28
CA ARG A 119 -4.82 -5.36 -20.21
C ARG A 119 -3.57 -4.79 -19.55
N LEU A 120 -3.69 -3.66 -18.85
CA LEU A 120 -2.59 -3.06 -18.08
C LEU A 120 -2.05 -4.06 -17.05
N ALA A 121 -2.91 -4.70 -16.27
CA ALA A 121 -2.52 -5.67 -15.26
C ALA A 121 -1.84 -6.94 -15.82
N ALA A 122 -2.15 -7.31 -17.07
CA ALA A 122 -1.54 -8.44 -17.75
C ALA A 122 -0.25 -8.10 -18.52
N SER A 123 0.09 -6.81 -18.62
CA SER A 123 1.28 -6.34 -19.35
C SER A 123 2.51 -6.32 -18.46
N GLU A 124 3.69 -6.22 -19.07
CA GLU A 124 4.97 -6.04 -18.37
C GLU A 124 5.07 -4.70 -17.63
N ARG A 125 4.24 -3.70 -18.00
CA ARG A 125 4.25 -2.35 -17.43
C ARG A 125 2.84 -1.92 -16.97
N PRO A 126 2.32 -2.50 -15.89
CA PRO A 126 0.97 -2.22 -15.41
C PRO A 126 0.79 -0.76 -14.95
N ASP A 127 1.84 -0.13 -14.43
CA ASP A 127 1.83 1.22 -13.87
C ASP A 127 2.30 2.31 -14.85
N ARG A 128 2.33 2.01 -16.17
CA ARG A 128 2.87 2.90 -17.22
C ARG A 128 2.29 4.32 -17.19
N ILE A 129 1.02 4.50 -16.75
CA ILE A 129 0.41 5.84 -16.60
C ILE A 129 1.13 6.64 -15.50
N PHE A 130 1.44 6.01 -14.36
CA PHE A 130 2.20 6.65 -13.30
C PHE A 130 3.66 6.89 -13.74
N GLU A 131 4.27 5.90 -14.35
CA GLU A 131 5.66 5.97 -14.82
C GLU A 131 5.88 7.14 -15.80
N VAL A 132 5.00 7.29 -16.81
CA VAL A 132 5.15 8.37 -17.80
C VAL A 132 4.99 9.74 -17.15
N VAL A 133 4.06 9.89 -16.21
CA VAL A 133 3.87 11.14 -15.48
C VAL A 133 5.10 11.48 -14.65
N LEU A 134 5.68 10.50 -13.97
CA LEU A 134 6.91 10.67 -13.19
C LEU A 134 8.12 10.98 -14.09
N GLN A 135 8.30 10.24 -15.20
CA GLN A 135 9.38 10.48 -16.14
C GLN A 135 9.30 11.88 -16.77
N THR A 136 8.09 12.33 -17.06
CA THR A 136 7.86 13.69 -17.55
C THR A 136 8.29 14.73 -16.51
N ALA A 137 7.96 14.52 -15.25
CA ALA A 137 8.38 15.38 -14.15
C ALA A 137 9.93 15.37 -13.96
N LYS A 138 10.56 14.19 -14.06
CA LYS A 138 12.03 14.05 -14.01
C LYS A 138 12.68 14.81 -15.17
N ARG A 139 12.17 14.68 -16.40
CA ARG A 139 12.67 15.40 -17.59
C ARG A 139 12.50 16.92 -17.48
N ALA A 140 11.47 17.38 -16.79
CA ALA A 140 11.24 18.79 -16.53
C ALA A 140 12.10 19.35 -15.36
N GLY A 141 12.98 18.51 -14.76
CA GLY A 141 13.84 18.91 -13.62
C GLY A 141 13.10 19.13 -12.31
N LEU A 142 11.88 18.61 -12.17
CA LEU A 142 11.02 18.82 -11.00
C LEU A 142 11.24 17.80 -9.88
N VAL A 143 12.07 16.78 -10.09
CA VAL A 143 12.33 15.73 -9.10
C VAL A 143 13.80 15.76 -8.71
N GLY A 144 14.06 16.11 -7.46
CA GLY A 144 15.41 16.14 -6.87
C GLY A 144 15.81 14.80 -6.23
N ARG A 145 16.82 14.85 -5.34
CA ARG A 145 17.40 13.67 -4.64
C ARG A 145 16.92 13.54 -3.19
N ARG A 146 15.79 14.14 -2.84
CA ARG A 146 15.21 14.07 -1.49
C ARG A 146 13.92 13.24 -1.54
N ARG A 147 13.75 12.29 -0.60
CA ARG A 147 12.56 11.42 -0.50
C ARG A 147 12.00 11.45 0.91
N VAL A 148 10.72 11.70 1.04
CA VAL A 148 10.01 11.58 2.30
C VAL A 148 9.07 10.39 2.20
N LEU A 149 9.28 9.39 3.06
CA LEU A 149 8.49 8.16 3.10
C LEU A 149 7.36 8.29 4.12
N ASP A 150 6.18 7.82 3.76
CA ASP A 150 5.06 7.70 4.69
C ASP A 150 4.05 6.64 4.22
N SER A 151 3.15 6.27 5.12
CA SER A 151 2.09 5.30 4.86
C SER A 151 0.72 5.78 5.30
N THR A 152 -0.31 5.20 4.72
CA THR A 152 -1.70 5.46 5.09
C THR A 152 -2.52 4.18 5.06
N ALA A 153 -3.49 4.07 5.98
CA ALA A 153 -4.45 2.97 5.96
C ALA A 153 -5.39 3.10 4.75
N LEU A 154 -5.56 2.00 4.04
CA LEU A 154 -6.56 1.80 2.99
C LEU A 154 -7.57 0.79 3.53
N TYR A 155 -8.75 1.29 3.94
CA TYR A 155 -9.79 0.45 4.51
C TYR A 155 -10.37 -0.49 3.46
N ASP A 156 -10.51 -1.77 3.79
CA ASP A 156 -11.21 -2.70 2.92
C ASP A 156 -12.70 -2.38 2.80
N ALA A 157 -13.29 -2.86 1.71
CA ALA A 157 -14.74 -2.76 1.46
C ALA A 157 -15.51 -3.95 2.03
N VAL A 158 -14.82 -5.03 2.46
CA VAL A 158 -15.44 -6.26 2.97
C VAL A 158 -15.48 -6.28 4.50
N ALA A 159 -16.48 -6.96 5.02
CA ALA A 159 -16.61 -7.15 6.47
C ALA A 159 -15.63 -8.24 6.96
N THR A 160 -15.01 -7.98 8.11
CA THR A 160 -14.25 -8.99 8.86
C THR A 160 -15.18 -10.12 9.30
N MET A 161 -14.71 -11.36 9.14
CA MET A 161 -15.45 -12.57 9.51
C MET A 161 -14.91 -13.15 10.82
N ASP A 162 -15.82 -13.57 11.71
CA ASP A 162 -15.47 -14.44 12.84
C ASP A 162 -15.05 -15.83 12.33
N THR A 163 -14.40 -16.62 13.20
CA THR A 163 -13.86 -17.95 12.84
C THR A 163 -14.92 -18.87 12.22
N VAL A 164 -16.12 -18.93 12.81
CA VAL A 164 -17.22 -19.79 12.32
C VAL A 164 -17.65 -19.38 10.91
N THR A 165 -17.89 -18.08 10.72
CA THR A 165 -18.27 -17.53 9.42
C THR A 165 -17.16 -17.70 8.38
N LEU A 166 -15.89 -17.54 8.80
CA LEU A 166 -14.72 -17.64 7.93
C LEU A 166 -14.54 -19.09 7.42
N VAL A 167 -14.54 -20.08 8.32
CA VAL A 167 -14.42 -21.50 7.96
C VAL A 167 -15.59 -21.93 7.06
N ARG A 168 -16.84 -21.62 7.45
CA ARG A 168 -18.02 -21.96 6.64
C ARG A 168 -17.98 -21.32 5.26
N SER A 169 -17.54 -20.05 5.17
CA SER A 169 -17.41 -19.34 3.89
C SER A 169 -16.31 -19.92 3.02
N ALA A 170 -15.21 -20.42 3.60
CA ALA A 170 -14.14 -21.08 2.87
C ALA A 170 -14.59 -22.45 2.32
N ILE A 171 -15.32 -23.26 3.11
CA ILE A 171 -15.94 -24.51 2.65
C ILE A 171 -16.88 -24.22 1.47
N ARG A 172 -17.78 -23.25 1.60
CA ARG A 172 -18.68 -22.84 0.53
C ARG A 172 -17.94 -22.41 -0.73
N GLY A 173 -16.85 -21.65 -0.56
CA GLY A 173 -16.00 -21.20 -1.66
C GLY A 173 -15.36 -22.36 -2.41
N LEU A 174 -14.87 -23.36 -1.69
CA LEU A 174 -14.30 -24.58 -2.27
C LEU A 174 -15.33 -25.38 -3.06
N LEU A 175 -16.48 -25.67 -2.45
CA LEU A 175 -17.56 -26.38 -3.13
C LEU A 175 -18.04 -25.65 -4.39
N GLY A 176 -18.18 -24.31 -4.31
CA GLY A 176 -18.58 -23.49 -5.46
C GLY A 176 -17.52 -23.35 -6.56
N ALA A 177 -16.27 -23.69 -6.30
CA ALA A 177 -15.20 -23.70 -7.31
C ALA A 177 -15.11 -25.03 -8.08
N CYS A 178 -15.76 -26.08 -7.58
CA CYS A 178 -15.74 -27.42 -8.16
C CYS A 178 -16.71 -27.54 -9.34
N ALA A 179 -16.37 -28.41 -10.31
CA ALA A 179 -17.33 -28.89 -11.30
C ALA A 179 -18.39 -29.80 -10.61
N ALA A 180 -19.56 -29.94 -11.24
CA ALA A 180 -20.71 -30.60 -10.64
C ALA A 180 -20.44 -32.02 -10.10
N ASP A 181 -19.65 -32.82 -10.83
CA ASP A 181 -19.32 -34.18 -10.43
C ASP A 181 -18.45 -34.19 -9.15
N LEU A 182 -17.41 -33.35 -9.12
CA LEU A 182 -16.54 -33.23 -7.95
C LEU A 182 -17.30 -32.59 -6.78
N GLU A 183 -18.13 -31.56 -7.03
CA GLU A 183 -18.98 -30.97 -5.99
C GLU A 183 -19.89 -32.01 -5.35
N GLY A 184 -20.53 -32.88 -6.17
CA GLY A 184 -21.41 -33.97 -5.69
C GLY A 184 -20.63 -34.96 -4.83
N GLU A 185 -19.44 -35.38 -5.25
CA GLU A 185 -18.56 -36.26 -4.46
C GLU A 185 -18.20 -35.62 -3.11
N LEU A 186 -17.72 -34.40 -3.12
CA LEU A 186 -17.30 -33.70 -1.92
C LEU A 186 -18.45 -33.44 -0.94
N ARG A 187 -19.64 -33.12 -1.45
CA ARG A 187 -20.86 -32.99 -0.61
C ARG A 187 -21.25 -34.28 0.11
N GLY A 188 -20.99 -35.43 -0.49
CA GLY A 188 -21.22 -36.73 0.14
C GLY A 188 -20.31 -37.01 1.35
N LEU A 189 -19.26 -36.24 1.55
CA LEU A 189 -18.33 -36.40 2.67
C LEU A 189 -18.65 -35.48 3.87
N LEU A 190 -19.60 -34.57 3.71
CA LEU A 190 -19.95 -33.60 4.76
C LEU A 190 -20.74 -34.31 5.87
N GLY A 191 -20.32 -34.10 7.10
CA GLY A 191 -20.97 -34.63 8.29
C GLY A 191 -22.13 -33.77 8.80
N ARG A 192 -22.19 -32.49 8.40
CA ARG A 192 -23.21 -31.55 8.83
C ARG A 192 -24.39 -31.49 7.87
N ASP A 193 -25.58 -31.29 8.43
CA ASP A 193 -26.79 -30.95 7.67
C ASP A 193 -26.79 -29.44 7.33
N ASP A 194 -25.79 -29.02 6.55
CA ASP A 194 -25.63 -27.67 6.02
C ASP A 194 -25.40 -27.72 4.51
N ASP A 195 -26.22 -27.04 3.74
CA ASP A 195 -26.11 -27.05 2.27
C ASP A 195 -24.89 -26.28 1.74
N TYR A 196 -24.26 -25.43 2.57
CA TYR A 196 -23.17 -24.54 2.21
C TYR A 196 -23.43 -23.71 0.94
N ARG A 197 -24.69 -23.55 0.52
CA ARG A 197 -25.04 -22.74 -0.68
C ARG A 197 -25.33 -21.31 -0.32
N THR A 198 -26.05 -21.07 0.76
CA THR A 198 -26.43 -19.76 1.23
C THR A 198 -25.30 -19.10 2.01
N ALA A 199 -25.16 -17.78 1.85
CA ALA A 199 -24.26 -16.99 2.71
C ALA A 199 -24.89 -16.82 4.11
N GLY A 200 -24.05 -16.70 5.12
CA GLY A 200 -24.50 -16.39 6.47
C GLY A 200 -23.84 -17.24 7.53
N LYS A 201 -24.21 -16.98 8.76
CA LYS A 201 -23.75 -17.69 9.94
C LYS A 201 -24.66 -18.91 10.16
N PRO A 202 -24.12 -20.12 10.46
CA PRO A 202 -24.95 -21.28 10.74
C PRO A 202 -25.77 -21.08 12.00
N VAL A 203 -26.90 -21.78 12.10
CA VAL A 203 -27.78 -21.74 13.27
C VAL A 203 -27.11 -22.47 14.44
N CYS A 204 -27.03 -21.80 15.58
CA CYS A 204 -26.44 -22.31 16.81
C CYS A 204 -26.83 -21.35 17.94
N ASP A 205 -26.99 -21.84 19.17
CA ASP A 205 -26.99 -20.97 20.33
C ASP A 205 -25.54 -20.51 20.62
N TYR A 206 -25.22 -19.29 20.19
CA TYR A 206 -23.87 -18.71 20.34
C TYR A 206 -23.54 -18.30 21.78
N ASP A 207 -24.53 -18.24 22.66
CA ASP A 207 -24.35 -17.96 24.09
C ASP A 207 -24.04 -19.24 24.86
N ASP A 208 -24.42 -20.44 24.33
CA ASP A 208 -24.00 -21.73 24.86
C ASP A 208 -22.58 -22.11 24.37
N PRO A 209 -21.57 -22.18 25.29
CA PRO A 209 -20.22 -22.60 24.93
C PRO A 209 -20.12 -24.00 24.35
N ALA A 210 -20.99 -24.95 24.79
CA ALA A 210 -20.96 -26.34 24.34
C ALA A 210 -21.49 -26.49 22.91
N GLU A 211 -22.59 -25.82 22.57
CA GLU A 211 -23.13 -25.80 21.21
C GLU A 211 -22.14 -25.11 20.24
N ARG A 212 -21.52 -24.00 20.67
CA ARG A 212 -20.52 -23.32 19.87
C ARG A 212 -19.27 -24.19 19.63
N GLU A 213 -18.77 -24.91 20.65
CA GLU A 213 -17.66 -25.84 20.51
C GLU A 213 -18.00 -27.00 19.56
N ALA A 214 -19.17 -27.60 19.69
CA ALA A 214 -19.67 -28.65 18.81
C ALA A 214 -19.78 -28.18 17.34
N LEU A 215 -20.28 -26.97 17.12
CA LEU A 215 -20.33 -26.34 15.79
C LEU A 215 -18.93 -26.14 15.18
N VAL A 216 -17.98 -25.59 15.94
CA VAL A 216 -16.60 -25.38 15.49
C VAL A 216 -15.93 -26.71 15.13
N HIS A 217 -16.09 -27.73 15.99
CA HIS A 217 -15.57 -29.08 15.73
C HIS A 217 -16.14 -29.68 14.45
N ALA A 218 -17.45 -29.63 14.28
CA ALA A 218 -18.12 -30.19 13.10
C ALA A 218 -17.71 -29.45 11.78
N LEU A 219 -17.53 -28.14 11.81
CA LEU A 219 -16.99 -27.38 10.67
C LEU A 219 -15.55 -27.78 10.35
N ALA A 220 -14.73 -28.04 11.39
CA ALA A 220 -13.34 -28.46 11.21
C ALA A 220 -13.27 -29.87 10.60
N GLU A 221 -14.16 -30.80 11.01
CA GLU A 221 -14.22 -32.14 10.44
C GLU A 221 -14.68 -32.10 8.98
N ASP A 222 -15.72 -31.33 8.62
CA ASP A 222 -16.11 -31.11 7.24
C ASP A 222 -14.94 -30.57 6.40
N ALA A 223 -14.24 -29.56 6.88
CA ALA A 223 -13.09 -28.99 6.18
C ALA A 223 -11.97 -30.03 5.96
N ARG A 224 -11.67 -30.84 6.98
CA ARG A 224 -10.67 -31.91 6.88
C ARG A 224 -11.07 -33.00 5.89
N ALA A 225 -12.33 -33.42 5.90
CA ALA A 225 -12.85 -34.43 4.96
C ALA A 225 -12.69 -33.94 3.51
N LEU A 226 -13.05 -32.68 3.24
CA LEU A 226 -12.90 -32.07 1.92
C LEU A 226 -11.43 -31.96 1.49
N LEU A 227 -10.54 -31.45 2.35
CA LEU A 227 -9.11 -31.31 2.05
C LEU A 227 -8.45 -32.68 1.86
N GLY A 228 -8.78 -33.67 2.70
CA GLY A 228 -8.28 -35.04 2.58
C GLY A 228 -8.70 -35.71 1.28
N ALA A 229 -9.92 -35.46 0.81
CA ALA A 229 -10.40 -36.01 -0.46
C ALA A 229 -9.73 -35.37 -1.69
N LEU A 230 -9.20 -34.18 -1.56
CA LEU A 230 -8.49 -33.46 -2.65
C LEU A 230 -6.98 -33.73 -2.67
N ASP A 231 -6.44 -34.33 -1.60
CA ASP A 231 -5.00 -34.60 -1.50
C ASP A 231 -4.53 -35.54 -2.62
N GLY A 232 -3.42 -35.19 -3.24
CA GLY A 232 -2.82 -35.94 -4.35
C GLY A 232 -3.58 -35.89 -5.68
N ARG A 233 -4.70 -35.14 -5.79
CA ARG A 233 -5.46 -34.98 -7.05
C ARG A 233 -4.91 -33.86 -7.91
N GLN A 234 -5.06 -34.00 -9.23
CA GLN A 234 -4.89 -32.91 -10.17
C GLN A 234 -6.11 -31.97 -10.11
N LEU A 235 -5.89 -30.75 -9.62
CA LEU A 235 -6.94 -29.75 -9.41
C LEU A 235 -6.85 -28.64 -10.46
N THR A 236 -8.01 -28.07 -10.81
CA THR A 236 -8.01 -26.80 -11.55
C THR A 236 -7.44 -25.69 -10.66
N ALA A 237 -6.88 -24.65 -11.26
CA ALA A 237 -6.33 -23.52 -10.52
C ALA A 237 -7.35 -22.84 -9.58
N ALA A 238 -8.64 -22.88 -9.91
CA ALA A 238 -9.70 -22.33 -9.08
C ALA A 238 -9.92 -23.20 -7.82
N VAL A 239 -10.01 -24.51 -7.98
CA VAL A 239 -10.19 -25.48 -6.87
C VAL A 239 -8.95 -25.47 -5.98
N ALA A 240 -7.74 -25.48 -6.56
CA ALA A 240 -6.49 -25.44 -5.80
C ALA A 240 -6.43 -24.19 -4.89
N ARG A 241 -6.67 -23.00 -5.42
CA ARG A 241 -6.70 -21.76 -4.63
C ARG A 241 -7.76 -21.77 -3.53
N ALA A 242 -8.95 -22.34 -3.80
CA ALA A 242 -10.00 -22.43 -2.79
C ALA A 242 -9.65 -23.44 -1.68
N ALA A 243 -8.99 -24.55 -2.03
CA ALA A 243 -8.48 -25.53 -1.06
C ALA A 243 -7.35 -24.95 -0.20
N GLU A 244 -6.39 -24.24 -0.80
CA GLU A 244 -5.33 -23.52 -0.09
C GLU A 244 -5.91 -22.50 0.91
N LEU A 245 -6.93 -21.73 0.48
CA LEU A 245 -7.62 -20.78 1.36
C LEU A 245 -8.30 -21.48 2.53
N LEU A 246 -9.00 -22.59 2.28
CA LEU A 246 -9.66 -23.38 3.35
C LEU A 246 -8.61 -23.93 4.33
N ALA A 247 -7.52 -24.51 3.83
CA ALA A 247 -6.44 -25.04 4.65
C ALA A 247 -5.78 -23.93 5.52
N ALA A 248 -5.53 -22.74 4.93
CA ALA A 248 -4.99 -21.61 5.65
C ALA A 248 -5.93 -21.11 6.75
N VAL A 249 -7.23 -21.00 6.46
CA VAL A 249 -8.25 -20.57 7.44
C VAL A 249 -8.38 -21.54 8.61
N VAL A 250 -8.41 -22.84 8.33
CA VAL A 250 -8.46 -23.89 9.39
C VAL A 250 -7.18 -23.86 10.22
N GLY A 251 -6.01 -23.82 9.57
CA GLY A 251 -4.71 -23.85 10.25
C GLY A 251 -4.43 -22.63 11.12
N GLN A 252 -5.00 -21.46 10.78
CA GLN A 252 -4.79 -20.23 11.56
C GLN A 252 -5.72 -20.06 12.76
N ASP A 253 -6.98 -20.51 12.62
CA ASP A 253 -8.07 -20.21 13.55
C ASP A 253 -8.45 -21.38 14.46
N LEU A 254 -8.03 -22.62 14.14
CA LEU A 254 -8.42 -23.82 14.88
C LEU A 254 -7.21 -24.59 15.43
N GLU A 255 -7.34 -25.11 16.65
CA GLU A 255 -6.39 -26.03 17.26
C GLU A 255 -7.09 -27.32 17.70
N ARG A 256 -6.40 -28.46 17.59
CA ARG A 256 -6.93 -29.75 18.02
C ARG A 256 -6.47 -30.02 19.46
N GLY A 257 -7.42 -30.22 20.36
CA GLY A 257 -7.14 -30.60 21.74
C GLY A 257 -6.64 -32.04 21.87
N ASP A 258 -6.09 -32.39 23.04
CA ASP A 258 -5.65 -33.75 23.36
C ASP A 258 -6.82 -34.77 23.34
N ASP A 259 -8.04 -34.29 23.53
CA ASP A 259 -9.30 -35.06 23.42
C ASP A 259 -9.75 -35.26 21.96
N GLY A 260 -9.00 -34.75 20.99
CA GLY A 260 -9.29 -34.83 19.57
C GLY A 260 -10.30 -33.81 19.07
N VAL A 261 -10.89 -32.99 19.93
CA VAL A 261 -11.88 -31.97 19.58
C VAL A 261 -11.21 -30.72 19.05
N PHE A 262 -11.71 -30.18 17.93
CA PHE A 262 -11.24 -28.90 17.40
C PHE A 262 -11.90 -27.72 18.13
N ARG A 263 -11.10 -26.75 18.48
CA ARG A 263 -11.49 -25.52 19.17
C ARG A 263 -10.91 -24.30 18.48
N ILE A 264 -11.49 -23.13 18.74
CA ILE A 264 -10.90 -21.86 18.27
C ILE A 264 -9.55 -21.68 18.98
N ALA A 265 -8.50 -21.42 18.20
CA ALA A 265 -7.14 -21.22 18.69
C ALA A 265 -7.08 -20.07 19.71
N ARG A 266 -6.38 -20.28 20.82
CA ARG A 266 -6.26 -19.28 21.88
C ARG A 266 -5.48 -18.04 21.48
N ARG A 267 -4.63 -18.16 20.46
CA ARG A 267 -3.79 -17.06 19.94
C ARG A 267 -4.20 -16.74 18.52
N VAL A 268 -4.37 -15.45 18.25
CA VAL A 268 -4.57 -14.96 16.89
C VAL A 268 -3.28 -15.14 16.09
N ALA A 269 -3.37 -15.77 14.94
CA ALA A 269 -2.23 -15.93 14.04
C ALA A 269 -1.73 -14.53 13.58
N LYS A 270 -0.41 -14.38 13.48
CA LYS A 270 0.22 -13.09 13.11
C LYS A 270 -0.24 -12.57 11.74
N ASP A 271 -0.53 -13.48 10.83
CA ASP A 271 -0.95 -13.18 9.45
C ASP A 271 -2.37 -13.70 9.17
N ARG A 272 -3.27 -13.50 10.13
CA ARG A 272 -4.64 -14.01 10.06
C ARG A 272 -5.38 -13.43 8.87
N ILE A 273 -5.91 -14.31 7.99
CA ILE A 273 -6.91 -13.98 6.97
C ILE A 273 -8.20 -13.56 7.67
N ILE A 274 -8.72 -12.39 7.35
CA ILE A 274 -9.90 -11.82 8.01
C ILE A 274 -11.18 -11.96 7.19
N SER A 275 -11.06 -12.27 5.91
CA SER A 275 -12.19 -12.44 5.00
C SER A 275 -11.84 -13.38 3.85
N THR A 276 -12.77 -14.26 3.46
CA THR A 276 -12.65 -15.09 2.25
C THR A 276 -13.02 -14.33 0.98
N VAL A 277 -13.62 -13.15 1.12
CA VAL A 277 -14.03 -12.30 -0.02
C VAL A 277 -12.85 -11.46 -0.53
N ASP A 278 -11.95 -11.11 0.35
CA ASP A 278 -10.64 -10.50 0.05
C ASP A 278 -9.57 -11.14 0.94
N PRO A 279 -8.99 -12.28 0.50
CA PRO A 279 -8.03 -13.03 1.31
C PRO A 279 -6.70 -12.33 1.55
N ASP A 280 -6.40 -11.26 0.79
CA ASP A 280 -5.16 -10.48 0.95
C ASP A 280 -5.28 -9.41 2.04
N ALA A 281 -6.50 -9.03 2.41
CA ALA A 281 -6.74 -8.05 3.46
C ALA A 281 -6.31 -8.57 4.84
N ARG A 282 -5.70 -7.70 5.64
CA ARG A 282 -5.23 -8.03 7.00
C ARG A 282 -5.68 -7.00 8.01
N HIS A 283 -5.77 -7.45 9.27
CA HIS A 283 -5.92 -6.54 10.39
C HIS A 283 -4.60 -5.82 10.65
N GLY A 284 -4.60 -4.50 10.56
CA GLY A 284 -3.45 -3.65 10.78
C GLY A 284 -3.68 -2.64 11.90
N HIS A 285 -2.62 -2.00 12.36
CA HIS A 285 -2.67 -0.94 13.36
C HIS A 285 -2.00 0.33 12.83
N LYS A 286 -2.70 1.46 12.96
CA LYS A 286 -2.10 2.77 12.76
C LYS A 286 -1.42 3.26 14.04
N THR A 287 -1.99 2.93 15.18
CA THR A 287 -1.43 3.11 16.53
C THR A 287 -1.89 1.92 17.37
N SER A 288 -1.29 1.70 18.55
CA SER A 288 -1.73 0.64 19.47
C SER A 288 -3.24 0.67 19.80
N ALA A 289 -3.87 1.84 19.70
CA ALA A 289 -5.29 2.04 20.00
C ALA A 289 -6.20 2.09 18.76
N ARG A 290 -5.65 2.14 17.53
CA ARG A 290 -6.42 2.30 16.29
C ARG A 290 -6.07 1.21 15.29
N GLY A 291 -6.82 0.12 15.33
CA GLY A 291 -6.81 -0.92 14.32
C GLY A 291 -7.61 -0.51 13.07
N PHE A 292 -7.35 -1.18 11.99
CA PHE A 292 -8.13 -1.13 10.75
C PHE A 292 -8.00 -2.46 10.01
N ASP A 293 -8.96 -2.74 9.14
CA ASP A 293 -8.95 -3.91 8.27
C ASP A 293 -8.71 -3.47 6.84
N GLY A 294 -7.79 -4.13 6.16
CA GLY A 294 -7.44 -3.82 4.77
C GLY A 294 -5.94 -3.80 4.48
N TYR A 295 -5.48 -2.68 3.93
CA TYR A 295 -4.15 -2.52 3.34
C TYR A 295 -3.46 -1.25 3.83
N LYS A 296 -2.17 -1.16 3.57
CA LYS A 296 -1.41 0.10 3.68
C LYS A 296 -0.94 0.57 2.32
N GLY A 297 -1.24 1.81 2.00
CA GLY A 297 -0.64 2.51 0.87
C GLY A 297 0.59 3.27 1.33
N HIS A 298 1.74 2.96 0.75
CA HIS A 298 3.02 3.60 1.02
C HIS A 298 3.37 4.53 -0.13
N VAL A 299 4.00 5.66 0.17
CA VAL A 299 4.44 6.64 -0.81
C VAL A 299 5.85 7.13 -0.51
N ALA A 300 6.62 7.36 -1.57
CA ALA A 300 7.79 8.22 -1.55
C ALA A 300 7.42 9.55 -2.23
N VAL A 301 7.80 10.66 -1.65
CA VAL A 301 7.45 12.01 -2.13
C VAL A 301 8.71 12.85 -2.20
N ASP A 302 8.91 13.53 -3.33
CA ASP A 302 9.88 14.63 -3.41
C ASP A 302 9.32 15.82 -2.62
N PRO A 303 10.02 16.29 -1.56
CA PRO A 303 9.47 17.33 -0.68
C PRO A 303 9.47 18.72 -1.30
N ASP A 304 10.23 18.96 -2.36
CA ASP A 304 10.39 20.29 -2.94
C ASP A 304 9.31 20.56 -4.00
N SER A 305 9.09 19.62 -4.89
CA SER A 305 7.99 19.67 -5.86
C SER A 305 6.65 19.17 -5.31
N GLU A 306 6.67 18.38 -4.23
CA GLU A 306 5.53 17.62 -3.71
C GLU A 306 4.96 16.60 -4.71
N LEU A 307 5.82 16.04 -5.56
CA LEU A 307 5.46 14.96 -6.46
C LEU A 307 5.68 13.60 -5.78
N ILE A 308 4.76 12.68 -6.01
CA ILE A 308 4.89 11.29 -5.57
C ILE A 308 5.84 10.60 -6.54
N THR A 309 6.94 10.04 -6.04
CA THR A 309 7.97 9.40 -6.85
C THR A 309 7.84 7.88 -6.89
N ALA A 310 7.20 7.28 -5.88
CA ALA A 310 6.88 5.86 -5.87
C ALA A 310 5.66 5.58 -5.01
N THR A 311 4.98 4.48 -5.31
CA THR A 311 3.87 3.94 -4.52
C THR A 311 4.01 2.45 -4.34
N LYS A 312 3.50 1.92 -3.22
CA LYS A 312 3.38 0.48 -2.97
C LYS A 312 2.20 0.22 -2.06
N VAL A 313 1.44 -0.84 -2.33
CA VAL A 313 0.41 -1.31 -1.40
C VAL A 313 0.85 -2.63 -0.78
N THR A 314 0.70 -2.72 0.53
CA THR A 314 0.95 -3.95 1.31
C THR A 314 -0.29 -4.34 2.10
N ALA A 315 -0.34 -5.58 2.57
CA ALA A 315 -1.33 -5.99 3.56
C ALA A 315 -1.23 -5.13 4.84
N GLY A 316 -2.35 -4.93 5.53
CA GLY A 316 -2.46 -4.00 6.66
C GLY A 316 -1.51 -4.25 7.83
N ASN A 317 -1.07 -5.48 8.02
CA ASN A 317 -0.16 -5.91 9.09
C ASN A 317 1.33 -5.79 8.75
N VAL A 318 1.70 -5.43 7.51
CA VAL A 318 3.11 -5.25 7.12
C VAL A 318 3.68 -3.98 7.74
N GLY A 319 4.91 -4.07 8.27
CA GLY A 319 5.63 -2.91 8.84
C GLY A 319 6.01 -1.89 7.76
N ASP A 320 5.95 -0.60 8.09
CA ASP A 320 6.11 0.48 7.11
C ASP A 320 7.52 0.55 6.50
N ALA A 321 8.54 0.10 7.22
CA ALA A 321 9.92 0.03 6.70
C ALA A 321 10.15 -1.10 5.69
N ALA A 322 9.30 -2.14 5.67
CA ALA A 322 9.51 -3.31 4.81
C ALA A 322 9.46 -2.97 3.31
N PRO A 323 8.47 -2.20 2.80
CA PRO A 323 8.43 -1.82 1.40
C PRO A 323 9.32 -0.60 1.03
N ALA A 324 10.07 -0.04 1.99
CA ALA A 324 10.88 1.15 1.73
C ALA A 324 11.97 0.95 0.64
N PRO A 325 12.67 -0.21 0.57
CA PRO A 325 13.59 -0.47 -0.54
C PRO A 325 12.90 -0.42 -1.91
N ASP A 326 11.68 -0.99 -2.05
CA ASP A 326 10.91 -0.95 -3.29
C ASP A 326 10.53 0.50 -3.66
N LEU A 327 10.16 1.33 -2.67
CA LEU A 327 9.83 2.74 -2.89
C LEU A 327 11.04 3.60 -3.30
N LEU A 328 12.23 3.14 -3.04
CA LEU A 328 13.49 3.83 -3.34
C LEU A 328 14.27 3.15 -4.47
N ALA A 329 13.73 2.12 -5.11
CA ALA A 329 14.44 1.33 -6.10
C ALA A 329 15.09 2.17 -7.22
N ASP A 330 14.39 3.20 -7.72
CA ASP A 330 14.93 4.13 -8.73
C ASP A 330 16.02 5.09 -8.21
N ASP A 331 16.16 5.22 -6.89
CA ASP A 331 17.05 6.18 -6.23
C ASP A 331 18.29 5.51 -5.61
N LEU A 332 18.19 4.23 -5.29
CA LEU A 332 19.28 3.42 -4.75
C LEU A 332 20.18 2.89 -5.88
N PRO A 333 21.48 2.73 -5.62
CA PRO A 333 22.37 2.09 -6.61
C PRO A 333 21.95 0.64 -6.83
N ASP A 334 22.04 0.18 -8.07
CA ASP A 334 21.79 -1.21 -8.42
C ASP A 334 22.88 -2.09 -7.76
N PRO A 335 22.52 -3.07 -6.93
CA PRO A 335 23.48 -3.95 -6.28
C PRO A 335 24.34 -4.77 -7.27
N GLU A 336 23.86 -4.99 -8.52
CA GLU A 336 24.61 -5.70 -9.55
C GLU A 336 25.59 -4.78 -10.31
N SER A 337 25.44 -3.46 -10.23
CA SER A 337 26.32 -2.49 -10.91
C SER A 337 27.57 -2.07 -10.11
N ALA A 338 27.80 -2.63 -8.95
CA ALA A 338 28.95 -2.35 -8.07
C ALA A 338 30.29 -3.00 -8.55
N GLY A 339 30.42 -3.31 -9.85
CA GLY A 339 31.63 -3.82 -10.49
C GLY A 339 32.12 -2.88 -11.61
N ASP A 340 33.31 -2.31 -11.42
CA ASP A 340 34.20 -1.72 -12.45
C ASP A 340 33.62 -0.58 -13.34
N GLY A 341 33.12 0.49 -12.73
CA GLY A 341 32.80 1.72 -13.47
C GLY A 341 33.59 2.91 -12.93
N GLU A 342 34.30 3.64 -13.83
CA GLU A 342 34.96 4.91 -13.52
C GLU A 342 33.99 5.87 -12.80
N PRO A 343 34.49 6.72 -11.89
CA PRO A 343 33.64 7.69 -11.19
C PRO A 343 32.98 8.62 -12.20
N ALA A 344 31.65 8.50 -12.33
CA ALA A 344 30.85 9.36 -13.17
C ALA A 344 31.07 10.83 -12.73
N ALA A 345 31.50 11.65 -13.67
CA ALA A 345 31.70 13.08 -13.47
C ALA A 345 30.34 13.76 -13.22
N ALA A 346 30.29 14.52 -12.18
CA ALA A 346 29.33 15.41 -11.57
C ALA A 346 28.84 14.85 -10.23
N VAL A 347 29.20 15.51 -9.15
CA VAL A 347 28.70 15.24 -7.79
C VAL A 347 27.20 15.50 -7.79
N GLU A 348 26.42 14.51 -8.17
CA GLU A 348 24.99 14.50 -7.84
C GLU A 348 24.86 14.54 -6.32
N SER A 349 24.07 15.47 -5.80
CA SER A 349 23.82 15.56 -4.36
C SER A 349 23.37 14.20 -3.82
N ALA A 350 23.95 13.77 -2.69
CA ALA A 350 23.61 12.48 -2.08
C ALA A 350 22.09 12.36 -1.85
N LEU A 351 21.54 11.15 -2.03
CA LEU A 351 20.14 10.87 -1.72
C LEU A 351 19.86 11.16 -0.24
N SER A 352 18.80 11.93 0.05
CA SER A 352 18.35 12.19 1.43
C SER A 352 17.00 11.54 1.68
N VAL A 353 16.90 10.66 2.69
CA VAL A 353 15.68 9.89 2.98
C VAL A 353 15.14 10.28 4.36
N TYR A 354 13.88 10.72 4.39
CA TYR A 354 13.15 11.14 5.58
C TYR A 354 12.04 10.13 5.89
N GLY A 355 11.88 9.77 7.16
CA GLY A 355 10.82 8.90 7.62
C GLY A 355 10.49 9.14 9.09
N ASP A 356 9.30 8.75 9.51
CA ASP A 356 8.96 8.72 10.94
C ASP A 356 9.59 7.48 11.63
N SER A 357 9.21 7.24 12.89
CA SER A 357 9.78 6.13 13.65
C SER A 357 9.41 4.74 13.13
N ALA A 358 8.41 4.62 12.26
CA ALA A 358 8.07 3.35 11.61
C ALA A 358 9.10 2.96 10.53
N TYR A 359 9.80 3.96 9.97
CA TYR A 359 10.92 3.78 9.03
C TYR A 359 12.30 3.72 9.72
N GLY A 360 12.34 3.85 11.04
CA GLY A 360 13.58 3.72 11.84
C GLY A 360 14.00 2.27 12.12
N ALA A 361 13.74 1.35 11.20
CA ALA A 361 14.12 -0.05 11.32
C ALA A 361 15.60 -0.26 10.97
N GLY A 362 16.33 -1.05 11.76
CA GLY A 362 17.76 -1.24 11.59
C GLY A 362 18.17 -1.74 10.20
N ALA A 363 17.42 -2.65 9.61
CA ALA A 363 17.68 -3.16 8.27
C ALA A 363 17.58 -2.07 7.19
N LEU A 364 16.55 -1.20 7.26
CA LEU A 364 16.43 -0.09 6.33
C LEU A 364 17.56 0.93 6.52
N LEU A 365 17.95 1.23 7.77
CA LEU A 365 19.06 2.14 8.04
C LEU A 365 20.37 1.59 7.47
N ASP A 366 20.59 0.28 7.56
CA ASP A 366 21.74 -0.40 6.98
C ASP A 366 21.75 -0.30 5.44
N THR A 367 20.63 -0.60 4.78
CA THR A 367 20.48 -0.41 3.32
C THR A 367 20.80 1.01 2.89
N LEU A 368 20.29 2.01 3.62
CA LEU A 368 20.52 3.42 3.30
C LEU A 368 21.97 3.85 3.56
N GLU A 369 22.64 3.32 4.59
CA GLU A 369 24.06 3.57 4.85
C GLU A 369 24.94 2.94 3.77
N GLN A 370 24.64 1.73 3.31
CA GLN A 370 25.35 1.08 2.20
C GLN A 370 25.20 1.86 0.87
N ALA A 371 24.09 2.56 0.68
CA ALA A 371 23.86 3.42 -0.48
C ALA A 371 24.41 4.86 -0.32
N ASP A 372 25.20 5.14 0.72
CA ASP A 372 25.72 6.48 1.07
C ASP A 372 24.64 7.57 1.14
N ALA A 373 23.43 7.20 1.57
CA ALA A 373 22.31 8.12 1.68
C ALA A 373 22.36 8.91 3.00
N GLN A 374 21.97 10.19 2.94
CA GLN A 374 21.71 10.98 4.13
C GLN A 374 20.42 10.51 4.80
N ILE A 375 20.54 9.94 5.99
CA ILE A 375 19.42 9.34 6.71
C ILE A 375 18.82 10.34 7.69
N VAL A 376 17.55 10.72 7.45
CA VAL A 376 16.75 11.61 8.30
C VAL A 376 15.49 10.88 8.77
N CYS A 377 15.63 9.58 9.06
CA CYS A 377 14.58 8.75 9.63
C CYS A 377 14.65 8.77 11.15
N LYS A 378 13.50 8.96 11.83
CA LYS A 378 13.44 8.85 13.28
C LYS A 378 13.62 7.42 13.73
N VAL A 379 14.36 7.23 14.82
CA VAL A 379 14.46 5.96 15.53
C VAL A 379 13.85 6.13 16.91
N GLN A 380 13.09 5.13 17.36
CA GLN A 380 12.50 5.17 18.69
C GLN A 380 13.58 5.05 19.78
N PRO A 381 13.45 5.80 20.88
CA PRO A 381 14.33 5.60 22.02
C PRO A 381 14.12 4.20 22.62
N PRO A 382 15.14 3.60 23.21
CA PRO A 382 14.98 2.36 23.93
C PRO A 382 13.99 2.52 25.08
N VAL A 383 13.09 1.57 25.24
CA VAL A 383 12.07 1.59 26.28
C VAL A 383 12.37 0.54 27.34
N ALA A 384 12.15 0.87 28.59
CA ALA A 384 12.17 -0.09 29.69
C ALA A 384 10.85 -0.09 30.44
N PRO A 385 10.32 -1.27 30.82
CA PRO A 385 9.09 -1.35 31.60
C PRO A 385 9.22 -0.71 32.99
N ALA A 386 8.15 -0.11 33.49
CA ALA A 386 8.01 0.37 34.87
C ALA A 386 9.13 1.32 35.35
N GLY A 387 9.61 2.21 34.47
CA GLY A 387 10.60 3.23 34.84
C GLY A 387 12.00 2.71 35.17
N ARG A 388 12.30 1.47 34.82
CA ARG A 388 13.64 0.89 34.96
C ARG A 388 14.61 1.47 33.95
N PHE A 389 15.91 1.15 34.11
CA PHE A 389 16.93 1.54 33.14
C PHE A 389 16.62 0.95 31.76
N ALA A 390 16.55 1.80 30.76
CA ALA A 390 16.47 1.39 29.37
C ALA A 390 17.89 1.03 28.83
N LYS A 391 17.97 0.53 27.63
CA LYS A 391 19.23 0.07 27.01
C LYS A 391 20.27 1.19 26.88
N ASP A 392 19.86 2.42 26.71
CA ASP A 392 20.72 3.61 26.62
C ASP A 392 21.44 3.98 27.93
N ALA A 393 21.01 3.43 29.07
CA ALA A 393 21.71 3.56 30.33
C ALA A 393 22.94 2.60 30.46
N PHE A 394 23.13 1.71 29.48
CA PHE A 394 24.25 0.75 29.44
C PHE A 394 25.26 1.21 28.38
N ALA A 395 26.54 1.20 28.74
CA ALA A 395 27.61 1.42 27.77
C ALA A 395 27.85 0.13 26.97
N ILE A 396 27.55 0.21 25.66
CA ILE A 396 27.69 -0.91 24.72
C ILE A 396 28.92 -0.65 23.86
N ASP A 397 29.91 -1.55 23.98
CA ASP A 397 31.09 -1.56 23.13
C ASP A 397 30.98 -2.75 22.17
N LEU A 398 30.70 -2.43 20.89
CA LEU A 398 30.54 -3.44 19.86
C LEU A 398 31.87 -3.99 19.33
N GLU A 399 32.97 -3.22 19.44
CA GLU A 399 34.32 -3.66 19.04
C GLU A 399 34.90 -4.62 20.06
N ALA A 400 34.83 -4.27 21.35
CA ALA A 400 35.24 -5.15 22.44
C ALA A 400 34.25 -6.28 22.75
N ALA A 401 33.08 -6.27 22.08
CA ALA A 401 31.96 -7.19 22.31
C ALA A 401 31.55 -7.27 23.80
N THR A 402 31.43 -6.12 24.47
CA THR A 402 31.09 -6.03 25.91
C THR A 402 29.98 -5.03 26.17
N VAL A 403 29.29 -5.18 27.30
CA VAL A 403 28.30 -4.26 27.83
C VAL A 403 28.62 -3.96 29.28
N THR A 404 28.69 -2.66 29.61
CA THR A 404 28.85 -2.18 30.99
C THR A 404 27.52 -1.69 31.54
N CYS A 405 27.08 -2.19 32.67
CA CYS A 405 25.84 -1.76 33.33
C CYS A 405 26.01 -0.45 34.11
N PRO A 406 24.92 0.23 34.53
CA PRO A 406 24.98 1.46 35.34
C PRO A 406 25.70 1.30 36.70
N ALA A 407 25.87 0.09 37.20
CA ALA A 407 26.65 -0.23 38.41
C ALA A 407 28.13 -0.54 38.12
N GLY A 408 28.59 -0.36 36.86
CA GLY A 408 29.99 -0.59 36.47
C GLY A 408 30.36 -2.06 36.21
N GLN A 409 29.42 -2.99 36.25
CA GLN A 409 29.69 -4.40 35.92
C GLN A 409 29.79 -4.59 34.42
N VAL A 410 30.82 -5.30 33.96
CA VAL A 410 31.05 -5.60 32.54
C VAL A 410 30.72 -7.06 32.25
N THR A 411 30.03 -7.31 31.13
CA THR A 411 29.77 -8.67 30.64
C THR A 411 29.96 -8.75 29.13
N ALA A 412 30.35 -9.91 28.64
CA ALA A 412 30.56 -10.14 27.21
C ALA A 412 29.23 -10.32 26.48
N LEU A 413 29.18 -9.83 25.24
CA LEU A 413 28.14 -10.13 24.27
C LEU A 413 28.31 -11.56 23.76
N ARG A 414 27.19 -12.30 23.71
CA ARG A 414 27.13 -13.65 23.16
C ARG A 414 26.21 -13.67 21.94
N PRO A 415 26.53 -14.40 20.88
CA PRO A 415 25.72 -14.47 19.69
C PRO A 415 24.36 -15.11 19.97
N LEU A 416 23.32 -14.64 19.26
CA LEU A 416 22.00 -15.22 19.09
C LEU A 416 21.73 -15.39 17.59
N SER A 417 20.67 -16.12 17.25
CA SER A 417 20.23 -16.30 15.83
C SER A 417 19.90 -14.98 15.13
N ASP A 418 19.47 -13.96 15.88
CA ASP A 418 18.98 -12.67 15.37
C ASP A 418 19.72 -11.46 15.97
N GLY A 419 20.94 -11.66 16.47
CA GLY A 419 21.73 -10.60 17.08
C GLY A 419 22.66 -11.07 18.18
N GLN A 420 22.72 -10.33 19.29
CA GLN A 420 23.59 -10.61 20.42
C GLN A 420 22.88 -10.36 21.74
N ILE A 421 23.38 -11.00 22.83
CA ILE A 421 22.85 -10.80 24.17
C ILE A 421 24.00 -10.68 25.21
N ALA A 422 23.87 -9.68 26.09
CA ALA A 422 24.66 -9.57 27.32
C ALA A 422 23.79 -9.99 28.50
N ARG A 423 24.29 -10.91 29.35
CA ARG A 423 23.60 -11.37 30.57
C ARG A 423 24.45 -11.08 31.76
N PHE A 424 23.91 -10.35 32.74
CA PHE A 424 24.64 -9.98 33.97
C PHE A 424 24.50 -11.02 35.09
N GLY A 425 23.45 -11.85 35.06
CA GLY A 425 23.27 -13.00 35.95
C GLY A 425 23.48 -12.67 37.43
N ALA A 426 24.35 -13.44 38.09
CA ALA A 426 24.65 -13.31 39.53
C ALA A 426 25.19 -11.94 39.95
N ALA A 427 25.79 -11.15 39.02
CA ALA A 427 26.24 -9.79 39.32
C ALA A 427 25.07 -8.84 39.70
N CYS A 428 23.84 -9.24 39.46
CA CYS A 428 22.63 -8.46 39.82
C CYS A 428 22.10 -8.82 41.21
N THR A 429 22.53 -9.91 41.86
CA THR A 429 21.96 -10.42 43.14
C THR A 429 22.10 -9.38 44.25
N ASP A 430 23.33 -8.88 44.47
CA ASP A 430 23.63 -7.91 45.54
C ASP A 430 23.80 -6.48 45.00
N CYS A 431 23.31 -6.22 43.80
CA CYS A 431 23.49 -4.92 43.16
C CYS A 431 22.54 -3.87 43.77
N PRO A 432 23.05 -2.72 44.26
CA PRO A 432 22.22 -1.66 44.86
C PRO A 432 21.23 -1.03 43.88
N LEU A 433 21.44 -1.21 42.56
CA LEU A 433 20.59 -0.73 41.50
C LEU A 433 19.62 -1.79 40.95
N ALA A 434 19.60 -3.01 41.53
CA ALA A 434 18.82 -4.14 40.99
C ALA A 434 17.34 -3.79 40.81
N ALA A 435 16.69 -3.19 41.81
CA ALA A 435 15.26 -2.79 41.75
C ALA A 435 14.95 -1.81 40.61
N ARG A 436 15.89 -0.93 40.23
CA ARG A 436 15.78 0.02 39.11
C ARG A 436 16.21 -0.58 37.80
N CYS A 437 16.75 -1.78 37.78
CA CYS A 437 17.35 -2.40 36.58
C CYS A 437 16.51 -3.57 36.06
N THR A 438 16.13 -4.53 36.94
CA THR A 438 15.44 -5.75 36.53
C THR A 438 14.45 -6.24 37.60
N ALA A 439 13.42 -6.99 37.17
CA ALA A 439 12.57 -7.78 38.04
C ALA A 439 12.84 -9.29 37.90
N SER A 440 13.77 -9.68 37.01
CA SER A 440 14.09 -11.09 36.77
C SER A 440 14.99 -11.59 37.88
N PRO A 441 14.71 -12.76 38.47
CA PRO A 441 15.62 -13.43 39.42
C PRO A 441 16.95 -13.82 38.74
N ASP A 442 16.97 -14.03 37.41
CA ASP A 442 18.15 -14.36 36.64
C ASP A 442 19.02 -13.14 36.28
N GLY A 443 18.71 -11.95 36.84
CA GLY A 443 19.41 -10.71 36.56
C GLY A 443 19.00 -10.04 35.25
N ARG A 444 19.65 -8.91 34.95
CA ARG A 444 19.42 -8.12 33.75
C ARG A 444 20.04 -8.77 32.51
N SER A 445 19.31 -8.73 31.40
CA SER A 445 19.87 -9.02 30.07
C SER A 445 19.63 -7.84 29.13
N ILE A 446 20.60 -7.61 28.24
CA ILE A 446 20.53 -6.61 27.18
C ILE A 446 20.63 -7.35 25.85
N ARG A 447 19.58 -7.24 25.02
CA ARG A 447 19.55 -7.83 23.68
C ARG A 447 19.87 -6.75 22.66
N LEU A 448 20.79 -7.05 21.76
CA LEU A 448 21.17 -6.22 20.62
C LEU A 448 20.71 -6.89 19.34
N THR A 449 20.18 -6.11 18.41
CA THR A 449 19.87 -6.57 17.05
C THR A 449 21.14 -6.58 16.19
N ALA A 450 21.11 -7.25 15.04
CA ALA A 450 22.21 -7.23 14.08
C ALA A 450 22.60 -5.80 13.64
N HIS A 451 21.64 -4.88 13.65
CA HIS A 451 21.81 -3.48 13.20
C HIS A 451 21.92 -2.48 14.36
N GLU A 452 22.42 -2.88 15.52
CA GLU A 452 22.50 -1.98 16.69
C GLU A 452 23.41 -0.79 16.44
N ALA A 453 24.47 -0.96 15.67
CA ALA A 453 25.38 0.13 15.30
C ALA A 453 24.65 1.24 14.51
N GLN A 454 23.85 0.86 13.53
CA GLN A 454 23.05 1.77 12.72
C GLN A 454 22.03 2.53 13.59
N LEU A 455 21.33 1.79 14.46
CA LEU A 455 20.37 2.37 15.39
C LEU A 455 21.02 3.36 16.37
N ALA A 456 22.23 3.06 16.86
CA ALA A 456 22.98 3.94 17.75
C ALA A 456 23.40 5.23 17.04
N ARG A 457 23.94 5.12 15.82
CA ARG A 457 24.31 6.28 14.99
C ARG A 457 23.10 7.16 14.67
N ALA A 458 21.96 6.56 14.29
CA ALA A 458 20.73 7.29 14.00
C ALA A 458 20.20 8.01 15.24
N ARG A 459 20.25 7.41 16.43
CA ARG A 459 19.90 8.06 17.70
C ARG A 459 20.81 9.24 18.03
N ALA A 460 22.11 9.10 17.80
CA ALA A 460 23.07 10.18 18.01
C ALA A 460 22.78 11.36 17.09
N ARG A 461 22.54 11.11 15.78
CA ARG A 461 22.18 12.15 14.80
C ARG A 461 20.90 12.92 15.18
N GLN A 462 19.89 12.24 15.76
CA GLN A 462 18.65 12.89 16.20
C GLN A 462 18.82 13.91 17.33
N SER A 463 19.94 13.90 18.06
CA SER A 463 20.24 14.91 19.08
C SER A 463 20.67 16.24 18.50
N ASP A 464 21.19 16.27 17.26
CA ASP A 464 21.67 17.44 16.55
C ASP A 464 20.53 18.45 16.28
N PRO A 465 20.68 19.72 16.65
CA PRO A 465 19.74 20.78 16.35
C PRO A 465 19.48 21.00 14.86
N ALA A 466 20.50 20.88 14.00
CA ALA A 466 20.37 21.04 12.55
C ALA A 466 19.52 19.91 11.95
N TRP A 467 19.76 18.66 12.36
CA TRP A 467 18.93 17.51 11.99
C TRP A 467 17.46 17.72 12.37
N LYS A 468 17.21 18.21 13.61
CA LYS A 468 15.84 18.49 14.08
C LYS A 468 15.15 19.58 13.28
N ALA A 469 15.88 20.62 12.90
CA ALA A 469 15.35 21.73 12.10
C ALA A 469 14.95 21.25 10.70
N ASP A 470 15.84 20.52 10.03
CA ASP A 470 15.59 19.96 8.69
C ASP A 470 14.43 18.96 8.69
N TYR A 471 14.40 18.02 9.66
CA TYR A 471 13.29 17.09 9.82
C TYR A 471 11.94 17.80 9.97
N ARG A 472 11.88 18.84 10.83
CA ARG A 472 10.63 19.61 11.07
C ARG A 472 10.19 20.41 9.84
N ALA A 473 11.11 20.89 9.04
CA ALA A 473 10.80 21.64 7.83
C ALA A 473 10.31 20.72 6.69
N THR A 474 10.82 19.49 6.64
CA THR A 474 10.61 18.59 5.49
C THR A 474 9.48 17.59 5.71
N ARG A 475 9.40 16.93 6.88
CA ARG A 475 8.44 15.83 7.14
C ARG A 475 6.96 16.22 6.95
N PRO A 476 6.47 17.42 7.32
CA PRO A 476 5.06 17.78 7.15
C PRO A 476 4.59 17.82 5.69
N LYS A 477 5.50 17.92 4.73
CA LYS A 477 5.18 17.99 3.30
C LYS A 477 4.54 16.67 2.81
N VAL A 478 5.04 15.52 3.25
CA VAL A 478 4.43 14.22 2.89
C VAL A 478 3.07 14.02 3.56
N GLU A 479 2.91 14.47 4.80
CA GLU A 479 1.60 14.38 5.50
C GLU A 479 0.54 15.18 4.75
N ARG A 480 0.91 16.37 4.25
CA ARG A 480 0.05 17.19 3.39
C ARG A 480 -0.27 16.45 2.08
N LYS A 481 0.71 15.79 1.45
CA LYS A 481 0.51 15.00 0.23
C LYS A 481 -0.41 13.80 0.46
N ILE A 482 -0.23 13.06 1.54
CA ILE A 482 -1.17 11.99 1.94
C ILE A 482 -2.56 12.56 2.19
N GLY A 483 -2.67 13.72 2.83
CA GLY A 483 -3.94 14.43 2.97
C GLY A 483 -4.62 14.72 1.63
N HIS A 484 -3.85 15.04 0.59
CA HIS A 484 -4.37 15.21 -0.77
C HIS A 484 -4.83 13.88 -1.39
N LEU A 485 -4.03 12.81 -1.30
CA LEU A 485 -4.43 11.47 -1.76
C LEU A 485 -5.72 11.00 -1.10
N MET A 486 -5.86 11.25 0.21
CA MET A 486 -6.98 10.78 1.03
C MET A 486 -8.18 11.73 1.03
N ARG A 487 -8.26 12.72 0.14
CA ARG A 487 -9.44 13.59 0.02
C ARG A 487 -10.70 12.76 -0.23
N ARG A 488 -11.81 13.15 0.42
CA ARG A 488 -13.10 12.47 0.26
C ARG A 488 -13.54 12.41 -1.21
N ALA A 489 -13.27 13.48 -1.97
CA ALA A 489 -13.59 13.55 -3.40
C ALA A 489 -12.86 12.48 -4.23
N HIS A 490 -11.66 12.04 -3.81
CA HIS A 490 -10.92 11.02 -4.52
C HIS A 490 -11.32 9.58 -4.13
N GLY A 491 -12.09 9.40 -3.06
CA GLY A 491 -12.42 8.08 -2.50
C GLY A 491 -11.20 7.29 -2.03
N GLY A 492 -10.05 7.97 -1.79
CA GLY A 492 -8.74 7.32 -1.57
C GLY A 492 -8.62 6.50 -0.28
N ARG A 493 -9.48 6.73 0.71
CA ARG A 493 -9.40 6.04 2.00
C ARG A 493 -9.92 4.60 1.99
N ARG A 494 -10.74 4.24 1.01
CA ARG A 494 -11.36 2.93 0.91
C ARG A 494 -10.92 2.25 -0.38
N ALA A 495 -10.51 0.99 -0.27
CA ALA A 495 -10.21 0.17 -1.44
C ALA A 495 -11.45 0.08 -2.34
N ARG A 496 -11.27 0.32 -3.64
CA ARG A 496 -12.34 0.31 -4.64
C ARG A 496 -12.46 -1.06 -5.32
N VAL A 497 -11.42 -1.83 -5.24
CA VAL A 497 -11.27 -3.17 -5.83
C VAL A 497 -10.78 -4.13 -4.76
N ARG A 498 -10.74 -5.42 -5.04
CA ARG A 498 -10.28 -6.48 -4.13
C ARG A 498 -9.00 -7.11 -4.63
N GLY A 499 -8.17 -7.55 -3.71
CA GLY A 499 -6.87 -8.15 -3.96
C GLY A 499 -5.76 -7.10 -4.05
N GLN A 500 -4.64 -7.38 -3.38
CA GLN A 500 -3.53 -6.45 -3.20
C GLN A 500 -3.02 -5.86 -4.53
N THR A 501 -2.80 -6.69 -5.55
CA THR A 501 -2.29 -6.25 -6.87
C THR A 501 -3.21 -5.23 -7.56
N LYS A 502 -4.53 -5.43 -7.48
CA LYS A 502 -5.49 -4.49 -8.09
C LYS A 502 -5.58 -3.19 -7.31
N ILE A 503 -5.46 -3.26 -5.98
CA ILE A 503 -5.47 -2.08 -5.11
C ILE A 503 -4.18 -1.27 -5.32
N ASP A 504 -3.04 -1.94 -5.51
CA ASP A 504 -1.76 -1.31 -5.82
C ASP A 504 -1.84 -0.52 -7.13
N ALA A 505 -2.34 -1.13 -8.21
CA ALA A 505 -2.55 -0.46 -9.49
C ALA A 505 -3.56 0.72 -9.39
N ASP A 506 -4.65 0.60 -8.62
CA ASP A 506 -5.61 1.69 -8.38
C ASP A 506 -4.97 2.84 -7.58
N PHE A 507 -4.10 2.51 -6.63
CA PHE A 507 -3.39 3.49 -5.81
C PHE A 507 -2.30 4.23 -6.63
N SER A 508 -1.57 3.51 -7.47
CA SER A 508 -0.61 4.06 -8.44
C SER A 508 -1.31 5.03 -9.42
N LEU A 509 -2.47 4.65 -9.95
CA LEU A 509 -3.26 5.53 -10.81
C LEU A 509 -3.76 6.79 -10.09
N LEU A 510 -4.15 6.69 -8.81
CA LEU A 510 -4.49 7.87 -7.99
C LEU A 510 -3.28 8.78 -7.82
N ALA A 511 -2.10 8.22 -7.57
CA ALA A 511 -0.86 8.99 -7.45
C ALA A 511 -0.52 9.70 -8.77
N ALA A 512 -0.69 9.04 -9.92
CA ALA A 512 -0.54 9.66 -11.23
C ALA A 512 -1.49 10.86 -11.41
N ALA A 513 -2.77 10.70 -11.06
CA ALA A 513 -3.76 11.77 -11.18
C ALA A 513 -3.45 12.96 -10.25
N VAL A 514 -3.00 12.70 -9.01
CA VAL A 514 -2.58 13.75 -8.06
C VAL A 514 -1.31 14.43 -8.52
N ASN A 515 -0.36 13.70 -9.12
CA ASN A 515 0.84 14.27 -9.72
C ASN A 515 0.50 15.15 -10.93
N LEU A 516 -0.39 14.72 -11.83
CA LEU A 516 -0.84 15.55 -12.96
C LEU A 516 -1.50 16.85 -12.48
N ALA A 517 -2.34 16.79 -11.45
CA ALA A 517 -2.90 18.00 -10.85
C ALA A 517 -1.82 18.91 -10.24
N ARG A 518 -0.76 18.35 -9.67
CA ARG A 518 0.37 19.14 -9.16
C ARG A 518 1.22 19.72 -10.29
N LEU A 519 1.49 18.95 -11.33
CA LEU A 519 2.23 19.39 -12.53
C LEU A 519 1.50 20.53 -13.25
N ALA A 520 0.16 20.51 -13.28
CA ALA A 520 -0.62 21.62 -13.79
C ALA A 520 -0.34 22.93 -13.04
N VAL A 521 -0.32 22.88 -11.69
CA VAL A 521 -0.01 24.04 -10.84
C VAL A 521 1.44 24.48 -11.00
N LEU A 522 2.37 23.54 -11.24
CA LEU A 522 3.78 23.85 -11.50
C LEU A 522 4.02 24.40 -12.93
N GLY A 523 2.99 24.51 -13.74
CA GLY A 523 3.06 25.06 -15.09
C GLY A 523 3.81 24.16 -16.08
N LEU A 524 3.64 22.84 -15.97
CA LEU A 524 4.25 21.88 -16.91
C LEU A 524 3.77 22.17 -18.35
N THR A 525 4.73 22.23 -19.28
CA THR A 525 4.49 22.40 -20.71
C THR A 525 5.48 21.58 -21.53
N HIS A 526 5.08 21.19 -22.73
CA HIS A 526 5.93 20.52 -23.71
C HIS A 526 6.28 21.51 -24.83
N GLN A 527 7.53 21.96 -24.89
CA GLN A 527 8.01 22.92 -25.87
C GLN A 527 9.23 22.35 -26.61
N THR A 528 9.21 22.44 -27.96
CA THR A 528 10.34 22.01 -28.79
C THR A 528 10.95 20.65 -28.43
N ALA A 529 10.09 19.64 -28.22
CA ALA A 529 10.44 18.27 -27.81
C ALA A 529 11.03 18.12 -26.40
N THR A 530 10.99 19.17 -25.57
CA THR A 530 11.43 19.14 -24.16
C THR A 530 10.29 19.47 -23.20
N TRP A 531 10.28 18.79 -22.06
CA TRP A 531 9.37 19.12 -20.97
C TRP A 531 10.01 20.19 -20.07
N ALA A 532 9.26 21.24 -19.76
CA ALA A 532 9.68 22.33 -18.88
C ALA A 532 8.56 22.72 -17.92
N ALA A 533 8.92 23.36 -16.82
CA ALA A 533 7.97 23.94 -15.87
C ALA A 533 8.27 25.43 -15.68
N THR A 534 7.22 26.25 -15.56
CA THR A 534 7.36 27.72 -15.41
C THR A 534 7.53 28.15 -13.95
N SER A 535 7.26 27.24 -13.00
CA SER A 535 7.38 27.47 -11.55
C SER A 535 8.26 26.35 -10.98
N ALA A 536 9.53 26.53 -10.96
CA ALA A 536 10.47 25.70 -10.22
C ALA A 536 10.96 26.44 -8.97
#